data_94dcbf043cb5913e4d9b70eaebc1698b
#
_entry.id   94dcbf043cb5913e4d9b70eaebc1698b
#
_cell.length_a   1.000
_cell.length_b   1.000
_cell.length_c   1.000
_cell.angle_alpha   90.00
_cell.angle_beta   90.00
_cell.angle_gamma   90.00
#
_symmetry.space_group_name_H-M   'P 1'
#
loop_
_entity.id
_entity.type
_entity.pdbx_description
1 polymer ?
#
loop_
_entity_poly.entity_id
_entity_poly.type
_entity_poly.pdbx_seq_one_letter_code
_entity_poly.pdbx_strand_id
1 'polypeptide(L)'
;MKRAKQIITSVQQKISYTHNDIGSLLGWNKSFFDEARGARIILYHGICLNDPMRFNNIFLPLKTFREHIHFYKEHFHIISLNDFYQKRFDADRFNICISFDDGYANNYKYVLPILEDEKIPATFFITAIREAGHDILWNDFMGIMGKHGPAEIVFRNEVFRKNRHNSYLSVKTGAGLKDTLRAGGFAIKEELMRTLYQFAPFRDTHAEDDYWLQMTESQIRELAGSKWATIGSHGYYHNDLSKMSAREAESEMIQSKEYLEKITGNDISAIAFPYGSYTREVVAAAKRAGFIQLLATDFLFDEDSSDDTMRERFTVNPFISVNNQMIANIKGTYATRSRK
;
A
#
# COMPACT_ATOMS: atom_id res chain seq x y z
N MET A 1 -5.22 0.26 -33.28
CA MET A 1 -4.93 -1.10 -32.74
C MET A 1 -4.81 -1.14 -31.20
N LYS A 2 -4.02 -0.30 -30.50
CA LYS A 2 -3.91 -0.34 -29.02
C LYS A 2 -5.24 -0.17 -28.27
N ARG A 3 -6.11 0.77 -28.71
CA ARG A 3 -7.42 1.05 -28.08
C ARG A 3 -8.42 -0.11 -28.24
N ALA A 4 -8.43 -0.79 -29.38
CA ALA A 4 -9.27 -1.97 -29.61
C ALA A 4 -8.81 -3.16 -28.75
N LYS A 5 -7.50 -3.40 -28.62
CA LYS A 5 -6.96 -4.43 -27.70
C LYS A 5 -7.34 -4.14 -26.24
N GLN A 6 -7.25 -2.89 -25.77
CA GLN A 6 -7.67 -2.53 -24.41
C GLN A 6 -9.16 -2.77 -24.16
N ILE A 7 -10.04 -2.47 -25.12
CA ILE A 7 -11.48 -2.72 -25.01
C ILE A 7 -11.76 -4.22 -24.94
N ILE A 8 -11.17 -5.02 -25.83
CA ILE A 8 -11.33 -6.47 -25.84
C ILE A 8 -10.86 -7.07 -24.51
N THR A 9 -9.70 -6.66 -24.02
CA THR A 9 -9.14 -7.12 -22.74
C THR A 9 -10.07 -6.76 -21.56
N SER A 10 -10.64 -5.57 -21.54
CA SER A 10 -11.56 -5.15 -20.47
C SER A 10 -12.89 -5.91 -20.51
N VAL A 11 -13.39 -6.25 -21.68
CA VAL A 11 -14.62 -7.06 -21.85
C VAL A 11 -14.38 -8.49 -21.40
N GLN A 12 -13.27 -9.10 -21.81
CA GLN A 12 -12.90 -10.47 -21.39
C GLN A 12 -12.72 -10.56 -19.87
N GLN A 13 -12.14 -9.53 -19.25
CA GLN A 13 -11.98 -9.45 -17.81
C GLN A 13 -13.34 -9.40 -17.09
N LYS A 14 -14.27 -8.58 -17.57
CA LYS A 14 -15.62 -8.49 -17.00
C LYS A 14 -16.36 -9.83 -17.12
N ILE A 15 -16.28 -10.49 -18.28
CA ILE A 15 -16.89 -11.81 -18.49
C ILE A 15 -16.31 -12.84 -17.52
N SER A 16 -14.99 -12.86 -17.34
CA SER A 16 -14.32 -13.77 -16.40
C SER A 16 -14.78 -13.51 -14.96
N TYR A 17 -14.84 -12.24 -14.53
CA TYR A 17 -15.29 -11.90 -13.18
C TYR A 17 -16.76 -12.27 -12.97
N THR A 18 -17.64 -12.00 -13.92
CA THR A 18 -19.05 -12.39 -13.84
C THR A 18 -19.21 -13.92 -13.75
N HIS A 19 -18.46 -14.67 -14.57
CA HIS A 19 -18.46 -16.13 -14.52
C HIS A 19 -18.02 -16.68 -13.16
N ASN A 20 -16.95 -16.12 -12.60
CA ASN A 20 -16.48 -16.49 -11.26
C ASN A 20 -17.52 -16.18 -10.15
N ASP A 21 -18.19 -15.04 -10.25
CA ASP A 21 -19.22 -14.65 -9.27
C ASP A 21 -20.45 -15.56 -9.36
N ILE A 22 -20.90 -15.92 -10.57
CA ILE A 22 -21.96 -16.92 -10.76
C ILE A 22 -21.52 -18.28 -10.21
N GLY A 23 -20.30 -18.72 -10.50
CA GLY A 23 -19.74 -19.96 -9.97
C GLY A 23 -19.69 -20.00 -8.45
N SER A 24 -19.41 -18.86 -7.80
CA SER A 24 -19.44 -18.73 -6.33
C SER A 24 -20.87 -18.88 -5.80
N LEU A 25 -21.84 -18.19 -6.40
CA LEU A 25 -23.26 -18.28 -6.01
C LEU A 25 -23.82 -19.70 -6.13
N LEU A 26 -23.31 -20.48 -7.08
CA LEU A 26 -23.71 -21.87 -7.31
C LEU A 26 -22.86 -22.88 -6.51
N GLY A 27 -21.90 -22.40 -5.70
CA GLY A 27 -21.01 -23.25 -4.91
C GLY A 27 -19.91 -23.98 -5.72
N TRP A 28 -19.75 -23.67 -7.01
CA TRP A 28 -18.77 -24.35 -7.90
C TRP A 28 -17.32 -24.03 -7.54
N ASN A 29 -17.08 -22.91 -6.88
CA ASN A 29 -15.72 -22.49 -6.52
C ASN A 29 -15.24 -23.06 -5.17
N LYS A 30 -16.09 -23.79 -4.42
CA LYS A 30 -15.76 -24.25 -3.08
C LYS A 30 -14.53 -25.16 -3.09
N SER A 31 -14.53 -26.19 -3.94
CA SER A 31 -13.38 -27.12 -4.07
C SER A 31 -12.10 -26.40 -4.48
N PHE A 32 -12.19 -25.38 -5.36
CA PHE A 32 -11.05 -24.57 -5.76
C PHE A 32 -10.40 -23.87 -4.57
N PHE A 33 -11.18 -23.36 -3.61
CA PHE A 33 -10.66 -22.70 -2.42
C PHE A 33 -10.14 -23.71 -1.39
N ASP A 34 -10.86 -24.79 -1.16
CA ASP A 34 -10.50 -25.80 -0.16
C ASP A 34 -9.26 -26.62 -0.58
N GLU A 35 -9.05 -26.80 -1.87
CA GLU A 35 -7.89 -27.49 -2.44
C GLU A 35 -6.69 -26.57 -2.71
N ALA A 36 -6.83 -25.26 -2.54
CA ALA A 36 -5.75 -24.31 -2.79
C ALA A 36 -4.58 -24.54 -1.83
N ARG A 37 -3.37 -24.53 -2.37
CA ARG A 37 -2.11 -24.68 -1.64
C ARG A 37 -1.16 -23.55 -2.03
N GLY A 38 -0.20 -23.27 -1.17
CA GLY A 38 0.80 -22.23 -1.37
C GLY A 38 0.72 -21.11 -0.34
N ALA A 39 1.38 -19.99 -0.60
CA ALA A 39 1.43 -18.87 0.32
C ALA A 39 1.49 -17.53 -0.41
N ARG A 40 0.90 -16.48 0.17
CA ARG A 40 0.93 -15.13 -0.38
C ARG A 40 0.86 -14.05 0.70
N ILE A 41 1.65 -13.00 0.50
CA ILE A 41 1.54 -11.77 1.29
C ILE A 41 0.56 -10.83 0.56
N ILE A 42 -0.50 -10.44 1.26
CA ILE A 42 -1.54 -9.55 0.72
C ILE A 42 -1.29 -8.14 1.21
N LEU A 43 -1.28 -7.19 0.28
CA LEU A 43 -1.05 -5.78 0.54
C LEU A 43 -2.37 -4.99 0.52
N TYR A 44 -2.68 -4.40 1.65
CA TYR A 44 -3.71 -3.39 1.85
C TYR A 44 -3.08 -2.02 2.11
N HIS A 45 -3.90 -0.96 2.02
CA HIS A 45 -3.54 0.39 2.43
C HIS A 45 -4.60 0.92 3.42
N GLY A 46 -5.31 1.98 3.07
CA GLY A 46 -6.34 2.52 3.95
C GLY A 46 -7.65 1.74 3.94
N ILE A 47 -8.31 1.71 5.08
CA ILE A 47 -9.67 1.16 5.25
C ILE A 47 -10.60 2.31 5.62
N CYS A 48 -11.67 2.52 4.85
CA CYS A 48 -12.62 3.61 5.07
C CYS A 48 -14.05 3.09 5.22
N LEU A 49 -14.94 3.90 5.79
CA LEU A 49 -16.34 3.52 5.93
C LEU A 49 -17.09 3.60 4.61
N ASN A 50 -16.87 4.67 3.85
CA ASN A 50 -17.60 4.98 2.63
C ASN A 50 -16.64 5.51 1.56
N ASP A 51 -17.08 5.55 0.30
CA ASP A 51 -16.42 6.18 -0.85
C ASP A 51 -14.90 5.94 -0.92
N PRO A 52 -14.44 4.69 -1.09
CA PRO A 52 -13.02 4.35 -1.09
C PRO A 52 -12.25 5.03 -2.24
N MET A 53 -12.98 5.57 -3.22
CA MET A 53 -12.43 6.25 -4.40
C MET A 53 -12.33 7.77 -4.25
N ARG A 54 -12.56 8.29 -3.04
CA ARG A 54 -12.70 9.72 -2.82
C ARG A 54 -11.47 10.53 -3.27
N PHE A 55 -10.26 10.08 -2.95
CA PHE A 55 -9.02 10.79 -3.27
C PHE A 55 -7.95 9.92 -3.94
N ASN A 56 -8.06 8.61 -3.79
CA ASN A 56 -7.15 7.64 -4.39
C ASN A 56 -7.92 6.38 -4.82
N ASN A 57 -7.23 5.34 -5.23
CA ASN A 57 -7.82 4.08 -5.69
C ASN A 57 -7.23 2.85 -4.99
N ILE A 58 -6.69 3.04 -3.80
CA ILE A 58 -6.04 1.99 -3.02
C ILE A 58 -6.75 1.69 -1.69
N PHE A 59 -7.81 2.45 -1.37
CA PHE A 59 -8.59 2.23 -0.17
C PHE A 59 -9.66 1.16 -0.39
N LEU A 60 -10.00 0.46 0.69
CA LEU A 60 -11.03 -0.57 0.69
C LEU A 60 -12.13 -0.22 1.71
N PRO A 61 -13.42 -0.46 1.40
CA PRO A 61 -14.49 -0.30 2.40
C PRO A 61 -14.30 -1.28 3.56
N LEU A 62 -14.57 -0.82 4.79
CA LEU A 62 -14.52 -1.63 6.00
C LEU A 62 -15.38 -2.91 5.89
N LYS A 63 -16.56 -2.79 5.27
CA LYS A 63 -17.43 -3.94 5.01
C LYS A 63 -16.70 -5.01 4.18
N THR A 64 -16.08 -4.61 3.06
CA THR A 64 -15.35 -5.53 2.18
C THR A 64 -14.13 -6.12 2.88
N PHE A 65 -13.42 -5.33 3.71
CA PHE A 65 -12.31 -5.85 4.51
C PHE A 65 -12.78 -6.95 5.48
N ARG A 66 -13.91 -6.75 6.20
CA ARG A 66 -14.50 -7.78 7.07
C ARG A 66 -14.88 -9.05 6.30
N GLU A 67 -15.43 -8.90 5.09
CA GLU A 67 -15.74 -10.02 4.21
C GLU A 67 -14.47 -10.78 3.78
N HIS A 68 -13.36 -10.08 3.51
CA HIS A 68 -12.06 -10.71 3.23
C HIS A 68 -11.56 -11.51 4.44
N ILE A 69 -11.59 -10.93 5.65
CA ILE A 69 -11.16 -11.60 6.87
C ILE A 69 -11.98 -12.85 7.14
N HIS A 70 -13.32 -12.76 7.02
CA HIS A 70 -14.20 -13.91 7.18
C HIS A 70 -13.84 -15.02 6.21
N PHE A 71 -13.65 -14.69 4.92
CA PHE A 71 -13.25 -15.64 3.90
C PHE A 71 -11.89 -16.29 4.19
N TYR A 72 -10.89 -15.52 4.62
CA TYR A 72 -9.58 -16.05 4.97
C TYR A 72 -9.66 -17.06 6.11
N LYS A 73 -10.43 -16.77 7.15
CA LYS A 73 -10.63 -17.69 8.29
C LYS A 73 -11.31 -18.99 7.89
N GLU A 74 -12.26 -18.92 6.98
CA GLU A 74 -13.00 -20.11 6.52
C GLU A 74 -12.13 -21.01 5.64
N HIS A 75 -11.40 -20.46 4.67
CA HIS A 75 -10.76 -21.23 3.61
C HIS A 75 -9.23 -21.28 3.71
N PHE A 76 -8.56 -20.31 4.34
CA PHE A 76 -7.11 -20.16 4.31
C PHE A 76 -6.51 -20.26 5.72
N HIS A 77 -5.19 -20.37 5.80
CA HIS A 77 -4.42 -20.28 7.03
C HIS A 77 -3.75 -18.92 7.12
N ILE A 78 -4.11 -18.10 8.12
CA ILE A 78 -3.56 -16.77 8.29
C ILE A 78 -2.32 -16.85 9.17
N ILE A 79 -1.20 -16.36 8.66
CA ILE A 79 0.11 -16.42 9.33
C ILE A 79 0.74 -15.03 9.47
N SER A 80 1.65 -14.91 10.43
CA SER A 80 2.45 -13.71 10.61
C SER A 80 3.50 -13.55 9.49
N LEU A 81 4.03 -12.33 9.32
CA LEU A 81 5.14 -12.09 8.39
C LEU A 81 6.38 -12.91 8.76
N ASN A 82 6.66 -13.05 10.06
CA ASN A 82 7.78 -13.84 10.54
C ASN A 82 7.61 -15.34 10.18
N ASP A 83 6.41 -15.91 10.36
CA ASP A 83 6.11 -17.28 9.96
C ASP A 83 6.22 -17.45 8.44
N PHE A 84 5.83 -16.44 7.66
CA PHE A 84 5.98 -16.44 6.22
C PHE A 84 7.46 -16.54 5.80
N TYR A 85 8.34 -15.72 6.38
CA TYR A 85 9.79 -15.76 6.10
C TYR A 85 10.44 -17.06 6.58
N GLN A 86 9.97 -17.61 7.70
CA GLN A 86 10.44 -18.89 8.22
C GLN A 86 9.82 -20.11 7.51
N LYS A 87 8.98 -19.87 6.49
CA LYS A 87 8.28 -20.90 5.70
C LYS A 87 7.47 -21.87 6.59
N ARG A 88 6.89 -21.36 7.71
CA ARG A 88 6.01 -22.12 8.60
C ARG A 88 4.60 -22.16 8.03
N PHE A 89 4.46 -22.89 6.94
CA PHE A 89 3.21 -23.00 6.21
C PHE A 89 2.39 -24.21 6.66
N ASP A 90 1.07 -24.03 6.71
CA ASP A 90 0.14 -25.13 6.71
C ASP A 90 0.19 -25.81 5.32
N ALA A 91 0.49 -27.13 5.31
CA ALA A 91 0.63 -27.88 4.06
C ALA A 91 -0.73 -28.16 3.38
N ASP A 92 -1.82 -28.14 4.16
CA ASP A 92 -3.15 -28.52 3.73
C ASP A 92 -4.06 -27.33 3.39
N ARG A 93 -3.57 -26.09 3.57
CA ARG A 93 -4.32 -24.86 3.31
C ARG A 93 -3.47 -23.83 2.54
N PHE A 94 -4.12 -22.93 1.85
CA PHE A 94 -3.44 -21.76 1.29
C PHE A 94 -3.10 -20.77 2.41
N ASN A 95 -1.85 -20.34 2.49
CA ASN A 95 -1.37 -19.48 3.57
C ASN A 95 -1.45 -18.00 3.18
N ILE A 96 -2.04 -17.18 4.04
CA ILE A 96 -2.19 -15.73 3.84
C ILE A 96 -1.44 -14.98 4.92
N CYS A 97 -0.55 -14.06 4.51
CA CYS A 97 0.04 -13.06 5.37
C CYS A 97 -0.56 -11.68 5.02
N ILE A 98 -1.04 -10.95 6.01
CA ILE A 98 -1.71 -9.67 5.82
C ILE A 98 -0.73 -8.53 6.10
N SER A 99 -0.64 -7.56 5.17
CA SER A 99 0.18 -6.36 5.35
C SER A 99 -0.57 -5.09 4.96
N PHE A 100 -0.25 -3.99 5.65
CA PHE A 100 -0.76 -2.65 5.39
C PHE A 100 0.39 -1.69 5.18
N ASP A 101 0.28 -0.79 4.21
CA ASP A 101 1.28 0.26 3.97
C ASP A 101 0.77 1.65 4.38
N ASP A 102 1.66 2.61 4.35
CA ASP A 102 1.49 4.05 4.53
C ASP A 102 1.28 4.54 5.98
N GLY A 103 0.78 3.73 6.89
CA GLY A 103 0.59 4.13 8.29
C GLY A 103 -0.64 5.02 8.55
N TYR A 104 -1.74 4.83 7.80
CA TYR A 104 -2.98 5.57 7.99
C TYR A 104 -3.62 5.34 9.37
N ALA A 105 -4.11 6.41 10.00
CA ALA A 105 -4.83 6.35 11.28
C ALA A 105 -6.10 5.49 11.23
N ASN A 106 -6.70 5.33 10.04
CA ASN A 106 -7.83 4.46 9.83
C ASN A 106 -7.50 2.98 10.07
N ASN A 107 -6.25 2.56 9.91
CA ASN A 107 -5.82 1.19 10.21
C ASN A 107 -5.85 0.94 11.73
N TYR A 108 -5.37 1.88 12.54
CA TYR A 108 -5.53 1.80 13.99
C TYR A 108 -7.01 1.79 14.39
N LYS A 109 -7.80 2.70 13.82
CA LYS A 109 -9.21 2.90 14.17
C LYS A 109 -10.12 1.72 13.79
N TYR A 110 -9.92 1.12 12.62
CA TYR A 110 -10.84 0.13 12.05
C TYR A 110 -10.27 -1.27 11.96
N VAL A 111 -8.96 -1.40 11.72
CA VAL A 111 -8.34 -2.71 11.48
C VAL A 111 -7.92 -3.36 12.80
N LEU A 112 -7.21 -2.65 13.67
CA LEU A 112 -6.72 -3.21 14.93
C LEU A 112 -7.80 -3.92 15.75
N PRO A 113 -9.01 -3.33 15.99
CA PRO A 113 -10.07 -4.02 16.73
C PRO A 113 -10.50 -5.34 16.08
N ILE A 114 -10.52 -5.40 14.74
CA ILE A 114 -10.86 -6.64 14.02
C ILE A 114 -9.78 -7.70 14.21
N LEU A 115 -8.51 -7.31 14.13
CA LEU A 115 -7.40 -8.26 14.33
C LEU A 115 -7.43 -8.86 15.74
N GLU A 116 -7.74 -8.05 16.73
CA GLU A 116 -7.83 -8.49 18.14
C GLU A 116 -9.03 -9.41 18.38
N ASP A 117 -10.21 -9.04 17.90
CA ASP A 117 -11.42 -9.83 18.00
C ASP A 117 -11.29 -11.19 17.29
N GLU A 118 -10.73 -11.17 16.10
CA GLU A 118 -10.58 -12.34 15.24
C GLU A 118 -9.31 -13.15 15.53
N LYS A 119 -8.39 -12.60 16.35
CA LYS A 119 -7.11 -13.20 16.76
C LYS A 119 -6.21 -13.55 15.57
N ILE A 120 -6.05 -12.61 14.64
CA ILE A 120 -5.27 -12.79 13.42
C ILE A 120 -4.12 -11.79 13.34
N PRO A 121 -2.92 -12.23 12.88
CA PRO A 121 -1.77 -11.36 12.77
C PRO A 121 -1.82 -10.51 11.49
N ALA A 122 -1.30 -9.27 11.57
CA ALA A 122 -0.98 -8.45 10.42
C ALA A 122 0.28 -7.61 10.67
N THR A 123 0.93 -7.15 9.59
CA THR A 123 2.09 -6.26 9.64
C THR A 123 1.72 -4.90 9.06
N PHE A 124 2.12 -3.83 9.76
CA PHE A 124 1.88 -2.45 9.37
C PHE A 124 3.20 -1.76 9.04
N PHE A 125 3.37 -1.41 7.79
CA PHE A 125 4.53 -0.66 7.30
C PHE A 125 4.23 0.83 7.40
N ILE A 126 4.88 1.51 8.34
CA ILE A 126 4.57 2.88 8.75
C ILE A 126 5.69 3.80 8.33
N THR A 127 5.34 4.98 7.81
CA THR A 127 6.30 6.04 7.52
C THR A 127 6.65 6.83 8.78
N ALA A 128 7.84 7.43 8.82
CA ALA A 128 8.23 8.32 9.91
C ALA A 128 7.81 9.79 9.68
N ILE A 129 6.83 10.04 8.83
CA ILE A 129 6.42 11.39 8.40
C ILE A 129 5.96 12.27 9.57
N ARG A 130 5.47 11.65 10.65
CA ARG A 130 5.09 12.37 11.88
C ARG A 130 6.28 13.02 12.58
N GLU A 131 7.44 12.38 12.61
CA GLU A 131 8.67 12.96 13.16
C GLU A 131 9.11 14.19 12.34
N ALA A 132 8.85 14.18 11.03
CA ALA A 132 9.07 15.33 10.14
C ALA A 132 8.03 16.46 10.33
N GLY A 133 7.10 16.33 11.28
CA GLY A 133 6.08 17.35 11.58
C GLY A 133 4.88 17.35 10.63
N HIS A 134 4.68 16.29 9.83
CA HIS A 134 3.54 16.17 8.92
C HIS A 134 2.56 15.08 9.37
N ASP A 135 1.29 15.32 9.14
CA ASP A 135 0.18 14.41 9.46
C ASP A 135 -0.48 13.79 8.22
N ILE A 136 0.09 14.06 7.04
CA ILE A 136 -0.39 13.63 5.73
C ILE A 136 0.80 13.29 4.82
N LEU A 137 0.67 12.26 4.01
CA LEU A 137 1.65 11.97 2.97
C LEU A 137 1.46 12.93 1.78
N TRP A 138 2.56 13.29 1.13
CA TRP A 138 2.53 14.23 0.01
C TRP A 138 1.66 13.75 -1.17
N ASN A 139 1.61 12.45 -1.44
CA ASN A 139 0.80 11.85 -2.49
C ASN A 139 -0.71 11.95 -2.20
N ASP A 140 -1.12 11.83 -0.92
CA ASP A 140 -2.50 12.01 -0.48
C ASP A 140 -2.89 13.48 -0.51
N PHE A 141 -2.00 14.37 -0.04
CA PHE A 141 -2.17 15.80 -0.18
C PHE A 141 -2.43 16.20 -1.64
N MET A 142 -1.64 15.68 -2.58
CA MET A 142 -1.85 15.92 -4.02
C MET A 142 -3.12 15.29 -4.57
N GLY A 143 -3.59 14.18 -4.00
CA GLY A 143 -4.90 13.59 -4.31
C GLY A 143 -6.05 14.53 -3.94
N ILE A 144 -5.99 15.09 -2.72
CA ILE A 144 -6.96 16.06 -2.21
C ILE A 144 -6.90 17.37 -3.03
N MET A 145 -5.70 17.89 -3.30
CA MET A 145 -5.51 19.08 -4.14
C MET A 145 -6.02 18.87 -5.56
N GLY A 146 -5.90 17.68 -6.10
CA GLY A 146 -6.53 17.31 -7.36
C GLY A 146 -8.03 17.62 -7.36
N LYS A 147 -8.72 17.30 -6.27
CA LYS A 147 -10.18 17.48 -6.15
C LYS A 147 -10.58 18.88 -5.69
N HIS A 148 -9.97 19.39 -4.64
CA HIS A 148 -10.38 20.64 -3.98
C HIS A 148 -9.51 21.87 -4.27
N GLY A 149 -8.28 21.68 -4.73
CA GLY A 149 -7.37 22.78 -5.03
C GLY A 149 -7.82 23.61 -6.25
N PRO A 150 -7.11 24.70 -6.57
CA PRO A 150 -7.43 25.58 -7.69
C PRO A 150 -7.26 24.88 -9.05
N ALA A 151 -7.90 25.42 -10.10
CA ALA A 151 -7.78 24.88 -11.46
C ALA A 151 -6.35 25.00 -12.02
N GLU A 152 -5.60 25.99 -11.54
CA GLU A 152 -4.24 26.28 -11.97
C GLU A 152 -3.37 26.66 -10.75
N ILE A 153 -2.12 26.23 -10.75
CA ILE A 153 -1.11 26.57 -9.74
C ILE A 153 0.18 26.98 -10.42
N VAL A 154 0.92 27.87 -9.78
CA VAL A 154 2.28 28.22 -10.18
C VAL A 154 3.24 27.63 -9.15
N PHE A 155 4.18 26.83 -9.62
CA PHE A 155 5.20 26.23 -8.75
C PHE A 155 6.56 26.28 -9.46
N ARG A 156 7.57 26.85 -8.80
CA ARG A 156 8.93 27.01 -9.35
C ARG A 156 8.97 27.61 -10.75
N ASN A 157 8.23 28.71 -10.95
CA ASN A 157 8.10 29.42 -12.23
C ASN A 157 7.47 28.59 -13.37
N GLU A 158 6.82 27.47 -13.04
CA GLU A 158 6.07 26.67 -14.00
C GLU A 158 4.58 26.68 -13.66
N VAL A 159 3.76 26.78 -14.69
CA VAL A 159 2.29 26.78 -14.58
C VAL A 159 1.79 25.36 -14.79
N PHE A 160 1.02 24.86 -13.82
CA PHE A 160 0.36 23.56 -13.88
C PHE A 160 -1.15 23.75 -13.87
N ARG A 161 -1.84 23.08 -14.78
CA ARG A 161 -3.30 23.14 -14.92
C ARG A 161 -3.92 21.76 -14.73
N LYS A 162 -5.08 21.70 -14.05
CA LYS A 162 -5.85 20.47 -13.91
C LYS A 162 -6.38 19.99 -15.26
N ASN A 163 -6.22 18.70 -15.52
CA ASN A 163 -6.91 18.01 -16.61
C ASN A 163 -8.29 17.50 -16.14
N ARG A 164 -9.03 16.85 -17.05
CA ARG A 164 -10.36 16.24 -16.76
C ARG A 164 -10.34 15.14 -15.67
N HIS A 165 -9.16 14.65 -15.31
CA HIS A 165 -8.96 13.64 -14.27
C HIS A 165 -8.42 14.23 -12.96
N ASN A 166 -8.53 15.56 -12.80
CA ASN A 166 -8.04 16.30 -11.62
C ASN A 166 -6.52 16.17 -11.37
N SER A 167 -5.74 15.85 -12.39
CA SER A 167 -4.28 15.81 -12.33
C SER A 167 -3.69 17.11 -12.84
N TYR A 168 -2.72 17.66 -12.11
CA TYR A 168 -1.99 18.85 -12.55
C TYR A 168 -0.94 18.48 -13.58
N LEU A 169 -1.04 19.06 -14.76
CA LEU A 169 -0.10 18.91 -15.85
C LEU A 169 0.57 20.24 -16.17
N SER A 170 1.87 20.24 -16.43
CA SER A 170 2.61 21.39 -16.91
C SER A 170 1.98 21.92 -18.20
N VAL A 171 1.70 23.22 -18.23
CA VAL A 171 1.20 23.91 -19.44
C VAL A 171 2.25 23.91 -20.53
N LYS A 172 3.55 23.95 -20.16
CA LYS A 172 4.67 24.01 -21.09
C LYS A 172 5.04 22.64 -21.67
N THR A 173 5.09 21.59 -20.83
CA THR A 173 5.65 20.28 -21.22
C THR A 173 4.61 19.17 -21.27
N GLY A 174 3.45 19.34 -20.62
CA GLY A 174 2.45 18.30 -20.41
C GLY A 174 2.84 17.28 -19.33
N ALA A 175 4.00 17.43 -18.68
CA ALA A 175 4.46 16.53 -17.62
C ALA A 175 3.55 16.60 -16.39
N GLY A 176 3.34 15.47 -15.74
CA GLY A 176 2.56 15.39 -14.51
C GLY A 176 3.32 15.95 -13.32
N LEU A 177 2.68 16.82 -12.53
CA LEU A 177 3.29 17.36 -11.32
C LEU A 177 3.63 16.24 -10.30
N LYS A 178 2.75 15.24 -10.15
CA LYS A 178 3.01 14.08 -9.29
C LYS A 178 4.27 13.31 -9.71
N ASP A 179 4.52 13.16 -11.00
CA ASP A 179 5.70 12.46 -11.51
C ASP A 179 6.98 13.26 -11.22
N THR A 180 6.91 14.60 -11.38
CA THR A 180 8.00 15.51 -11.02
C THR A 180 8.33 15.43 -9.52
N LEU A 181 7.31 15.46 -8.68
CA LEU A 181 7.48 15.35 -7.22
C LEU A 181 8.02 13.98 -6.81
N ARG A 182 7.53 12.91 -7.41
CA ARG A 182 7.98 11.55 -7.13
C ARG A 182 9.47 11.36 -7.46
N ALA A 183 9.94 11.99 -8.52
CA ALA A 183 11.34 11.95 -8.92
C ALA A 183 12.28 12.76 -8.02
N GLY A 184 11.74 13.68 -7.22
CA GLY A 184 12.50 14.53 -6.30
C GLY A 184 12.54 14.03 -4.86
N GLY A 185 13.44 14.58 -4.05
CA GLY A 185 13.49 14.37 -2.60
C GLY A 185 12.31 15.04 -1.87
N PHE A 186 12.28 14.94 -0.53
CA PHE A 186 11.13 15.45 0.26
C PHE A 186 11.03 16.99 0.23
N ALA A 187 12.14 17.71 0.18
CA ALA A 187 12.14 19.19 0.21
C ALA A 187 11.25 19.83 -0.87
N ILE A 188 11.25 19.30 -2.11
CA ILE A 188 10.37 19.83 -3.18
C ILE A 188 8.89 19.52 -2.92
N LYS A 189 8.60 18.39 -2.31
CA LYS A 189 7.24 17.97 -1.93
C LYS A 189 6.70 18.87 -0.82
N GLU A 190 7.52 19.10 0.21
CA GLU A 190 7.19 19.98 1.32
C GLU A 190 6.99 21.43 0.87
N GLU A 191 7.86 21.94 0.00
CA GLU A 191 7.72 23.28 -0.59
C GLU A 191 6.38 23.44 -1.31
N LEU A 192 5.99 22.44 -2.12
CA LEU A 192 4.70 22.47 -2.79
C LEU A 192 3.53 22.40 -1.79
N MET A 193 3.59 21.50 -0.82
CA MET A 193 2.54 21.38 0.20
C MET A 193 2.34 22.69 0.94
N ARG A 194 3.42 23.35 1.38
CA ARG A 194 3.36 24.69 2.04
C ARG A 194 2.72 25.74 1.13
N THR A 195 3.07 25.75 -0.15
CA THR A 195 2.50 26.69 -1.13
C THR A 195 0.99 26.51 -1.30
N LEU A 196 0.51 25.26 -1.19
CA LEU A 196 -0.90 24.92 -1.42
C LEU A 196 -1.73 24.80 -0.13
N TYR A 197 -1.16 24.94 1.06
CA TYR A 197 -1.90 24.82 2.33
C TYR A 197 -3.08 25.78 2.42
N GLN A 198 -3.00 26.97 1.86
CA GLN A 198 -4.11 27.91 1.80
C GLN A 198 -5.37 27.38 1.10
N PHE A 199 -5.22 26.34 0.28
CA PHE A 199 -6.31 25.67 -0.44
C PHE A 199 -6.73 24.35 0.23
N ALA A 200 -6.23 24.07 1.44
CA ALA A 200 -6.40 22.80 2.15
C ALA A 200 -7.16 22.95 3.49
N PRO A 201 -8.34 23.60 3.54
CA PRO A 201 -9.10 23.79 4.79
C PRO A 201 -9.61 22.49 5.40
N PHE A 202 -9.54 21.36 4.69
CA PHE A 202 -9.93 20.05 5.19
C PHE A 202 -9.16 19.62 6.44
N ARG A 203 -7.93 20.09 6.63
CA ARG A 203 -7.14 19.80 7.82
C ARG A 203 -7.74 20.39 9.10
N ASP A 204 -8.31 21.59 8.99
CA ASP A 204 -8.88 22.32 10.14
C ASP A 204 -10.26 21.78 10.53
N THR A 205 -10.96 21.18 9.58
CA THR A 205 -12.31 20.66 9.78
C THR A 205 -12.36 19.19 10.18
N HIS A 206 -11.25 18.46 10.05
CA HIS A 206 -11.16 17.01 10.28
C HIS A 206 -12.20 16.17 9.52
N ALA A 207 -12.83 16.75 8.48
CA ALA A 207 -13.98 16.17 7.81
C ALA A 207 -13.63 14.92 6.99
N GLU A 208 -12.36 14.70 6.67
CA GLU A 208 -11.91 13.67 5.73
C GLU A 208 -10.67 12.91 6.25
N ASP A 209 -10.45 12.93 7.57
CA ASP A 209 -9.29 12.31 8.23
C ASP A 209 -9.12 10.82 7.87
N ASP A 210 -10.20 10.10 7.69
CA ASP A 210 -10.17 8.70 7.29
C ASP A 210 -9.48 8.44 5.93
N TYR A 211 -9.18 9.49 5.13
CA TYR A 211 -8.59 9.33 3.80
C TYR A 211 -7.13 9.77 3.68
N TRP A 212 -6.57 10.37 4.74
CA TRP A 212 -5.23 10.95 4.65
C TRP A 212 -4.46 10.98 5.97
N LEU A 213 -5.15 10.99 7.12
CA LEU A 213 -4.51 11.19 8.41
C LEU A 213 -3.57 10.04 8.73
N GLN A 214 -2.35 10.38 9.07
CA GLN A 214 -1.33 9.44 9.53
C GLN A 214 -1.49 9.14 11.02
N MET A 215 -1.18 7.91 11.46
CA MET A 215 -1.18 7.55 12.87
C MET A 215 -0.31 8.48 13.71
N THR A 216 -0.78 8.82 14.91
CA THR A 216 0.04 9.49 15.92
C THR A 216 1.01 8.50 16.58
N GLU A 217 2.05 9.02 17.25
CA GLU A 217 2.98 8.17 18.01
C GLU A 217 2.28 7.32 19.07
N SER A 218 1.24 7.86 19.73
CA SER A 218 0.42 7.10 20.70
C SER A 218 -0.27 5.93 20.01
N GLN A 219 -0.90 6.15 18.85
CA GLN A 219 -1.56 5.10 18.09
C GLN A 219 -0.57 4.04 17.60
N ILE A 220 0.62 4.44 17.15
CA ILE A 220 1.69 3.50 16.75
C ILE A 220 2.13 2.66 17.96
N ARG A 221 2.30 3.27 19.12
CA ARG A 221 2.69 2.58 20.36
C ARG A 221 1.62 1.59 20.82
N GLU A 222 0.35 1.99 20.76
CA GLU A 222 -0.78 1.14 21.11
C GLU A 222 -0.91 -0.04 20.12
N LEU A 223 -0.76 0.23 18.83
CA LEU A 223 -0.74 -0.79 17.77
C LEU A 223 0.37 -1.82 18.01
N ALA A 224 1.59 -1.34 18.32
CA ALA A 224 2.76 -2.18 18.60
C ALA A 224 2.62 -2.99 19.90
N GLY A 225 1.77 -2.56 20.84
CA GLY A 225 1.43 -3.28 22.06
C GLY A 225 0.49 -4.47 21.83
N SER A 226 -0.18 -4.57 20.70
CA SER A 226 -1.04 -5.69 20.36
C SER A 226 -0.20 -6.87 19.86
N LYS A 227 -0.44 -8.06 20.41
CA LYS A 227 0.21 -9.30 19.93
C LYS A 227 -0.18 -9.70 18.50
N TRP A 228 -1.19 -9.03 17.93
CA TRP A 228 -1.70 -9.29 16.60
C TRP A 228 -1.17 -8.32 15.55
N ALA A 229 -0.41 -7.31 15.99
CA ALA A 229 0.16 -6.32 15.08
C ALA A 229 1.69 -6.34 15.15
N THR A 230 2.34 -6.34 14.00
CA THR A 230 3.79 -6.16 13.87
C THR A 230 4.03 -4.85 13.12
N ILE A 231 5.04 -4.07 13.54
CA ILE A 231 5.41 -2.82 12.88
C ILE A 231 6.63 -3.05 11.99
N GLY A 232 6.58 -2.52 10.78
CA GLY A 232 7.69 -2.42 9.84
C GLY A 232 7.87 -0.99 9.34
N SER A 233 9.00 -0.70 8.71
CA SER A 233 9.30 0.60 8.11
C SER A 233 8.70 0.73 6.71
N HIS A 234 8.18 1.92 6.38
CA HIS A 234 7.80 2.31 5.01
C HIS A 234 8.56 3.56 4.53
N GLY A 235 9.83 3.68 4.97
CA GLY A 235 10.66 4.86 4.74
C GLY A 235 10.30 6.02 5.69
N TYR A 236 11.09 7.09 5.60
CA TYR A 236 10.88 8.26 6.45
C TYR A 236 9.83 9.21 5.89
N TYR A 237 9.98 9.59 4.61
CA TYR A 237 9.14 10.58 3.93
C TYR A 237 8.21 10.00 2.87
N HIS A 238 8.13 8.68 2.75
CA HIS A 238 7.49 8.03 1.59
C HIS A 238 8.07 8.50 0.26
N ASN A 239 9.40 8.61 0.18
CA ASN A 239 10.11 8.88 -1.06
C ASN A 239 10.21 7.63 -1.93
N ASP A 240 10.30 7.81 -3.25
CA ASP A 240 10.68 6.72 -4.16
C ASP A 240 12.20 6.47 -4.02
N LEU A 241 12.57 5.49 -3.20
CA LEU A 241 13.97 5.20 -2.87
C LEU A 241 14.79 4.86 -4.12
N SER A 242 14.17 4.35 -5.19
CA SER A 242 14.85 4.07 -6.46
C SER A 242 15.29 5.34 -7.21
N LYS A 243 14.80 6.52 -6.82
CA LYS A 243 15.13 7.83 -7.41
C LYS A 243 16.15 8.61 -6.59
N MET A 244 16.63 8.04 -5.51
CA MET A 244 17.59 8.63 -4.60
C MET A 244 18.98 7.99 -4.83
N SER A 245 20.03 8.67 -4.38
CA SER A 245 21.33 7.99 -4.25
C SER A 245 21.26 6.90 -3.18
N ALA A 246 22.05 5.86 -3.30
CA ALA A 246 22.08 4.77 -2.31
C ALA A 246 22.34 5.27 -0.88
N ARG A 247 23.18 6.31 -0.73
CA ARG A 247 23.49 6.93 0.56
C ARG A 247 22.28 7.66 1.17
N GLU A 248 21.54 8.42 0.36
CA GLU A 248 20.34 9.12 0.81
C GLU A 248 19.25 8.11 1.17
N ALA A 249 19.04 7.08 0.35
CA ALA A 249 18.09 6.02 0.62
C ALA A 249 18.42 5.26 1.91
N GLU A 250 19.72 4.93 2.12
CA GLU A 250 20.18 4.28 3.36
C GLU A 250 19.92 5.16 4.59
N SER A 251 20.25 6.46 4.52
CA SER A 251 20.00 7.41 5.59
C SER A 251 18.49 7.52 5.92
N GLU A 252 17.63 7.59 4.90
CA GLU A 252 16.17 7.64 5.09
C GLU A 252 15.65 6.36 5.77
N MET A 253 16.15 5.21 5.36
CA MET A 253 15.78 3.92 5.94
C MET A 253 16.22 3.79 7.40
N ILE A 254 17.47 4.20 7.73
CA ILE A 254 17.99 4.19 9.09
C ILE A 254 17.17 5.12 9.99
N GLN A 255 16.92 6.36 9.58
CA GLN A 255 16.12 7.33 10.36
C GLN A 255 14.70 6.80 10.62
N SER A 256 14.07 6.20 9.62
CA SER A 256 12.75 5.59 9.80
C SER A 256 12.77 4.44 10.80
N LYS A 257 13.79 3.57 10.74
CA LYS A 257 13.98 2.47 11.68
C LYS A 257 14.14 3.00 13.10
N GLU A 258 15.08 3.92 13.33
CA GLU A 258 15.37 4.51 14.64
C GLU A 258 14.13 5.19 15.25
N TYR A 259 13.37 5.94 14.45
CA TYR A 259 12.13 6.57 14.91
C TYR A 259 11.09 5.53 15.37
N LEU A 260 10.84 4.50 14.57
CA LEU A 260 9.86 3.49 14.92
C LEU A 260 10.31 2.65 16.13
N GLU A 261 11.59 2.31 16.24
CA GLU A 261 12.17 1.61 17.40
C GLU A 261 12.03 2.44 18.68
N LYS A 262 12.30 3.74 18.63
CA LYS A 262 12.13 4.68 19.73
C LYS A 262 10.67 4.73 20.23
N ILE A 263 9.70 4.71 19.34
CA ILE A 263 8.27 4.76 19.71
C ILE A 263 7.78 3.44 20.25
N THR A 264 8.13 2.34 19.58
CA THR A 264 7.55 1.02 19.86
C THR A 264 8.30 0.27 20.96
N GLY A 265 9.58 0.56 21.16
CA GLY A 265 10.48 -0.22 22.01
C GLY A 265 10.83 -1.61 21.41
N ASN A 266 10.45 -1.87 20.16
CA ASN A 266 10.68 -3.13 19.46
C ASN A 266 11.73 -2.96 18.36
N ASP A 267 12.48 -4.02 18.02
CA ASP A 267 13.33 -4.02 16.84
C ASP A 267 12.49 -3.98 15.55
N ILE A 268 12.86 -3.10 14.63
CA ILE A 268 12.21 -2.93 13.33
C ILE A 268 13.07 -3.57 12.23
N SER A 269 12.83 -4.83 11.98
CA SER A 269 13.62 -5.64 11.06
C SER A 269 13.00 -5.81 9.66
N ALA A 270 11.77 -5.33 9.46
CA ALA A 270 11.06 -5.38 8.18
C ALA A 270 10.94 -4.00 7.53
N ILE A 271 11.10 -3.94 6.20
CA ILE A 271 10.84 -2.76 5.39
C ILE A 271 10.03 -3.12 4.15
N ALA A 272 9.02 -2.30 3.84
CA ALA A 272 8.36 -2.29 2.54
C ALA A 272 8.82 -1.07 1.76
N PHE A 273 9.29 -1.27 0.54
CA PHE A 273 9.75 -0.17 -0.31
C PHE A 273 8.57 0.67 -0.80
N PRO A 274 8.56 2.02 -0.57
CA PRO A 274 7.51 2.89 -1.11
C PRO A 274 7.36 2.70 -2.62
N TYR A 275 6.11 2.66 -3.10
CA TYR A 275 5.75 2.36 -4.51
C TYR A 275 6.16 0.96 -5.00
N GLY A 276 6.68 0.09 -4.14
CA GLY A 276 7.34 -1.15 -4.55
C GLY A 276 8.60 -0.94 -5.39
N SER A 277 9.17 0.28 -5.39
CA SER A 277 10.30 0.68 -6.23
C SER A 277 11.62 0.59 -5.48
N TYR A 278 12.62 -0.06 -6.10
CA TYR A 278 13.97 -0.21 -5.54
C TYR A 278 15.00 -0.40 -6.66
N THR A 279 16.27 -0.31 -6.31
CA THR A 279 17.41 -0.72 -7.13
C THR A 279 18.24 -1.74 -6.35
N ARG A 280 19.19 -2.39 -7.00
CA ARG A 280 20.12 -3.32 -6.32
C ARG A 280 20.88 -2.65 -5.18
N GLU A 281 21.26 -1.39 -5.39
CA GLU A 281 21.97 -0.57 -4.40
C GLU A 281 21.04 -0.25 -3.20
N VAL A 282 19.76 -0.01 -3.43
CA VAL A 282 18.77 0.20 -2.36
C VAL A 282 18.54 -1.07 -1.55
N VAL A 283 18.45 -2.24 -2.18
CA VAL A 283 18.38 -3.53 -1.47
C VAL A 283 19.63 -3.75 -0.61
N ALA A 284 20.82 -3.51 -1.17
CA ALA A 284 22.07 -3.61 -0.41
C ALA A 284 22.13 -2.61 0.76
N ALA A 285 21.64 -1.39 0.56
CA ALA A 285 21.55 -0.37 1.60
C ALA A 285 20.58 -0.77 2.71
N ALA A 286 19.41 -1.31 2.38
CA ALA A 286 18.44 -1.82 3.36
C ALA A 286 19.04 -2.93 4.25
N LYS A 287 19.81 -3.86 3.65
CA LYS A 287 20.51 -4.90 4.41
C LYS A 287 21.59 -4.32 5.34
N ARG A 288 22.36 -3.31 4.89
CA ARG A 288 23.33 -2.61 5.77
C ARG A 288 22.65 -1.84 6.91
N ALA A 289 21.46 -1.28 6.67
CA ALA A 289 20.63 -0.65 7.70
C ALA A 289 20.03 -1.65 8.70
N GLY A 290 20.28 -2.95 8.54
CA GLY A 290 19.83 -4.00 9.46
C GLY A 290 18.44 -4.57 9.17
N PHE A 291 17.86 -4.28 8.01
CA PHE A 291 16.61 -4.94 7.61
C PHE A 291 16.90 -6.35 7.08
N ILE A 292 16.12 -7.32 7.55
CA ILE A 292 16.21 -8.73 7.14
C ILE A 292 14.97 -9.24 6.41
N GLN A 293 13.90 -8.43 6.39
CA GLN A 293 12.65 -8.71 5.70
C GLN A 293 12.34 -7.52 4.79
N LEU A 294 12.57 -7.69 3.49
CA LEU A 294 12.44 -6.66 2.48
C LEU A 294 11.27 -7.00 1.55
N LEU A 295 10.30 -6.08 1.46
CA LEU A 295 9.08 -6.33 0.71
C LEU A 295 8.92 -5.36 -0.47
N ALA A 296 8.72 -5.95 -1.63
CA ALA A 296 8.37 -5.25 -2.88
C ALA A 296 6.90 -5.53 -3.27
N THR A 297 6.41 -4.88 -4.31
CA THR A 297 5.13 -5.25 -4.93
C THR A 297 5.34 -6.36 -5.96
N ASP A 298 6.36 -6.17 -6.79
CA ASP A 298 6.79 -7.14 -7.80
C ASP A 298 8.33 -7.25 -7.74
N PHE A 299 8.90 -8.41 -8.03
CA PHE A 299 10.34 -8.54 -8.22
C PHE A 299 10.77 -7.80 -9.50
N LEU A 300 11.84 -7.02 -9.39
CA LEU A 300 12.38 -6.21 -10.49
C LEU A 300 13.61 -6.86 -11.15
N PHE A 301 14.29 -7.74 -10.43
CA PHE A 301 15.50 -8.41 -10.89
C PHE A 301 15.37 -9.92 -10.73
N ASP A 302 16.02 -10.69 -11.60
CA ASP A 302 15.94 -12.16 -11.62
C ASP A 302 16.43 -12.78 -10.31
N GLU A 303 17.44 -12.18 -9.69
CA GLU A 303 18.02 -12.61 -8.43
C GLU A 303 17.12 -12.44 -7.21
N ASP A 304 16.11 -11.56 -7.27
CA ASP A 304 15.21 -11.27 -6.14
C ASP A 304 14.46 -12.51 -5.67
N SER A 305 14.11 -13.39 -6.60
CA SER A 305 13.40 -14.63 -6.31
C SER A 305 14.22 -15.65 -5.51
N SER A 306 15.53 -15.54 -5.58
CA SER A 306 16.49 -16.40 -4.86
C SER A 306 17.04 -15.76 -3.58
N ASP A 307 16.73 -14.49 -3.34
CA ASP A 307 17.13 -13.77 -2.13
C ASP A 307 16.14 -14.05 -0.99
N ASP A 308 16.59 -14.80 0.03
CA ASP A 308 15.73 -15.16 1.17
C ASP A 308 15.25 -13.95 2.00
N THR A 309 15.85 -12.77 1.81
CA THR A 309 15.39 -11.52 2.45
C THR A 309 14.30 -10.81 1.66
N MET A 310 14.13 -11.09 0.37
CA MET A 310 13.16 -10.42 -0.50
C MET A 310 11.85 -11.21 -0.60
N ARG A 311 10.73 -10.49 -0.57
CA ARG A 311 9.40 -11.07 -0.88
C ARG A 311 8.59 -10.08 -1.71
N GLU A 312 7.80 -10.64 -2.66
CA GLU A 312 6.77 -9.89 -3.37
C GLU A 312 5.43 -9.95 -2.64
N ARG A 313 4.60 -8.95 -2.87
CA ARG A 313 3.28 -8.83 -2.25
C ARG A 313 2.20 -8.64 -3.33
N PHE A 314 1.01 -9.13 -3.05
CA PHE A 314 -0.12 -9.03 -3.95
C PHE A 314 -1.09 -7.95 -3.46
N THR A 315 -1.18 -6.84 -4.19
CA THR A 315 -2.02 -5.69 -3.84
C THR A 315 -3.49 -5.99 -4.07
N VAL A 316 -4.33 -5.71 -3.09
CA VAL A 316 -5.80 -5.84 -3.20
C VAL A 316 -6.36 -4.86 -4.23
N ASN A 317 -7.31 -5.33 -5.03
CA ASN A 317 -8.03 -4.52 -6.02
C ASN A 317 -9.42 -4.14 -5.47
N PRO A 318 -9.69 -2.87 -5.13
CA PRO A 318 -10.95 -2.45 -4.54
C PRO A 318 -12.14 -2.45 -5.53
N PHE A 319 -11.91 -2.77 -6.81
CA PHE A 319 -12.92 -2.70 -7.88
C PHE A 319 -13.57 -4.04 -8.22
N ILE A 320 -13.20 -5.11 -7.56
CA ILE A 320 -13.71 -6.45 -7.86
C ILE A 320 -14.42 -7.04 -6.64
N SER A 321 -15.25 -8.06 -6.87
CA SER A 321 -15.92 -8.76 -5.78
C SER A 321 -14.93 -9.50 -4.88
N VAL A 322 -15.36 -9.81 -3.65
CA VAL A 322 -14.59 -10.62 -2.69
C VAL A 322 -14.16 -11.94 -3.35
N ASN A 323 -15.08 -12.65 -3.99
CA ASN A 323 -14.78 -13.92 -4.65
C ASN A 323 -13.70 -13.78 -5.73
N ASN A 324 -13.77 -12.76 -6.57
CA ASN A 324 -12.74 -12.51 -7.59
C ASN A 324 -11.40 -12.13 -6.96
N GLN A 325 -11.39 -11.39 -5.85
CA GLN A 325 -10.18 -11.10 -5.10
C GLN A 325 -9.54 -12.36 -4.53
N MET A 326 -10.34 -13.29 -3.97
CA MET A 326 -9.83 -14.54 -3.40
C MET A 326 -9.24 -15.47 -4.47
N ILE A 327 -9.89 -15.55 -5.63
CA ILE A 327 -9.34 -16.28 -6.78
C ILE A 327 -8.01 -15.65 -7.24
N ALA A 328 -7.94 -14.33 -7.29
CA ALA A 328 -6.72 -13.61 -7.66
C ALA A 328 -5.59 -13.82 -6.62
N ASN A 329 -5.91 -13.84 -5.34
CA ASN A 329 -4.95 -14.12 -4.27
C ASN A 329 -4.29 -15.50 -4.45
N ILE A 330 -5.06 -16.54 -4.77
CA ILE A 330 -4.52 -17.87 -5.03
C ILE A 330 -3.68 -17.88 -6.31
N LYS A 331 -4.22 -17.34 -7.41
CA LYS A 331 -3.54 -17.34 -8.72
C LYS A 331 -2.31 -16.42 -8.79
N GLY A 332 -2.22 -15.41 -7.93
CA GLY A 332 -1.19 -14.37 -7.98
C GLY A 332 -1.31 -13.43 -9.18
N THR A 333 -2.45 -13.43 -9.84
CA THR A 333 -2.71 -12.57 -10.99
C THR A 333 -4.17 -12.19 -11.05
N TYR A 334 -4.44 -10.96 -11.50
CA TYR A 334 -5.79 -10.57 -11.89
C TYR A 334 -6.09 -11.09 -13.30
N ALA A 335 -7.34 -11.49 -13.56
CA ALA A 335 -7.75 -11.91 -14.90
C ALA A 335 -7.32 -10.85 -15.91
N THR A 336 -6.47 -11.24 -16.87
CA THR A 336 -5.96 -10.40 -17.97
C THR A 336 -4.90 -9.31 -17.63
N ARG A 337 -3.90 -9.56 -16.77
CA ARG A 337 -2.60 -8.94 -16.99
C ARG A 337 -1.79 -9.83 -17.94
N SER A 338 -1.68 -9.45 -19.22
CA SER A 338 -0.56 -9.96 -20.02
C SER A 338 0.71 -9.48 -19.32
N ARG A 339 1.49 -10.41 -18.77
CA ARG A 339 2.87 -10.11 -18.37
C ARG A 339 3.55 -9.43 -19.57
N LYS A 340 4.06 -8.24 -19.36
CA LYS A 340 5.01 -7.64 -20.29
C LYS A 340 6.38 -8.20 -19.98
#